data_a516a43406abea3460f3569804092fcd
#
_entry.id   a516a43406abea3460f3569804092fcd
#
_cell.length_a   1.000
_cell.length_b   1.000
_cell.length_c   1.000
_cell.angle_alpha   90.00
_cell.angle_beta   90.00
_cell.angle_gamma   90.00
#
_symmetry.space_group_name_H-M   'P 1'
#
loop_
_entity.id
_entity.type
_entity.pdbx_description
1 polymer ?
#
loop_
_entity_poly.entity_id
_entity_poly.type
_entity_poly.pdbx_seq_one_letter_code
_entity_poly.pdbx_strand_id
1 'polypeptide(L)'
;MGSARPRPERLAGKLLQIRLALGFSQPQMHRHLGVEHLIDYTKISTYELGKREPPLMILLEYARAANVYVEALIDDELDLPEGLPSPTKSEGVRRRSAGRGKSKR
;
A
#
# COMPACT_ATOMS: atom_id res chain seq x y z
N MET A 1 12.00 -14.32 -22.13
CA MET A 1 11.58 -14.24 -21.87
C MET A 1 11.14 -13.72 -21.25
N GLY A 2 10.95 -13.52 -21.46
CA GLY A 2 10.43 -12.74 -20.84
C GLY A 2 9.60 -12.90 -19.69
N SER A 3 10.12 -13.28 -18.72
CA SER A 3 9.35 -13.36 -17.50
C SER A 3 9.05 -11.95 -17.01
N ALA A 4 7.89 -11.79 -16.42
CA ALA A 4 7.51 -10.55 -15.81
C ALA A 4 8.42 -10.27 -14.62
N ARG A 5 8.70 -9.00 -14.39
CA ARG A 5 9.46 -8.64 -13.23
C ARG A 5 8.62 -8.94 -11.96
N PRO A 6 9.30 -9.21 -10.85
CA PRO A 6 8.56 -9.46 -9.61
C PRO A 6 7.68 -8.28 -9.22
N ARG A 7 6.53 -8.57 -8.66
CA ARG A 7 5.59 -7.56 -8.21
C ARG A 7 5.12 -7.91 -6.82
N PRO A 8 4.92 -6.89 -5.97
CA PRO A 8 4.35 -7.14 -4.63
C PRO A 8 2.95 -7.73 -4.78
N GLU A 9 2.70 -8.85 -4.15
CA GLU A 9 1.40 -9.54 -4.26
C GLU A 9 0.35 -8.91 -3.37
N ARG A 10 0.76 -8.26 -2.30
CA ARG A 10 -0.17 -7.71 -1.33
C ARG A 10 -0.39 -6.22 -1.46
N LEU A 11 0.29 -5.59 -2.42
CA LEU A 11 0.23 -4.13 -2.55
C LEU A 11 -1.20 -3.64 -2.76
N ALA A 12 -1.93 -4.25 -3.69
CA ALA A 12 -3.28 -3.79 -4.00
C ALA A 12 -4.17 -3.79 -2.77
N GLY A 13 -4.10 -4.86 -1.98
CA GLY A 13 -4.88 -4.96 -0.75
C GLY A 13 -4.49 -3.91 0.26
N LYS A 14 -3.19 -3.59 0.34
CA LYS A 14 -2.72 -2.57 1.27
C LYS A 14 -3.21 -1.19 0.88
N LEU A 15 -3.23 -0.89 -0.42
CA LEU A 15 -3.73 0.41 -0.88
C LEU A 15 -5.20 0.58 -0.53
N LEU A 16 -5.98 -0.47 -0.73
CA LEU A 16 -7.39 -0.45 -0.34
C LEU A 16 -7.52 -0.27 1.18
N GLN A 17 -6.72 -1.00 1.93
CA GLN A 17 -6.74 -0.92 3.39
C GLN A 17 -6.48 0.52 3.86
N ILE A 18 -5.51 1.19 3.26
CA ILE A 18 -5.19 2.57 3.62
C ILE A 18 -6.40 3.46 3.35
N ARG A 19 -7.00 3.35 2.17
CA ARG A 19 -8.14 4.20 1.83
C ARG A 19 -9.30 3.99 2.79
N LEU A 20 -9.61 2.74 3.09
CA LEU A 20 -10.72 2.44 4.00
C LEU A 20 -10.43 2.92 5.41
N ALA A 21 -9.20 2.76 5.86
CA ALA A 21 -8.82 3.22 7.21
C ALA A 21 -8.93 4.73 7.33
N LEU A 22 -8.66 5.47 6.25
CA LEU A 22 -8.78 6.92 6.26
C LEU A 22 -10.22 7.39 6.06
N GLY A 23 -11.11 6.46 5.70
CA GLY A 23 -12.53 6.79 5.54
C GLY A 23 -12.86 7.52 4.25
N PHE A 24 -12.05 7.32 3.22
CA PHE A 24 -12.22 8.06 1.96
C PHE A 24 -12.84 7.21 0.86
N SER A 25 -13.67 7.86 0.04
CA SER A 25 -14.03 7.30 -1.26
C SER A 25 -12.82 7.38 -2.19
N GLN A 26 -12.92 6.74 -3.35
CA GLN A 26 -11.82 6.81 -4.32
C GLN A 26 -11.54 8.23 -4.79
N PRO A 27 -12.55 9.05 -5.16
CA PRO A 27 -12.26 10.44 -5.49
C PRO A 27 -11.66 11.23 -4.33
N GLN A 28 -12.13 10.96 -3.10
CA GLN A 28 -11.57 11.65 -1.94
C GLN A 28 -10.12 11.29 -1.72
N MET A 29 -9.80 10.00 -1.89
CA MET A 29 -8.40 9.56 -1.78
C MET A 29 -7.53 10.22 -2.82
N HIS A 30 -8.02 10.31 -4.04
CA HIS A 30 -7.31 10.95 -5.14
C HIS A 30 -6.94 12.39 -4.78
N ARG A 31 -7.91 13.13 -4.23
CA ARG A 31 -7.65 14.50 -3.79
C ARG A 31 -6.70 14.55 -2.60
N HIS A 32 -6.89 13.63 -1.66
CA HIS A 32 -6.06 13.61 -0.45
C HIS A 32 -4.59 13.35 -0.79
N LEU A 33 -4.34 12.48 -1.77
CA LEU A 33 -2.98 12.18 -2.21
C LEU A 33 -2.34 13.36 -2.94
N GLY A 34 -3.13 14.32 -3.42
CA GLY A 34 -2.59 15.47 -4.13
C GLY A 34 -2.06 15.13 -5.49
N VAL A 35 -2.62 14.11 -6.13
CA VAL A 35 -2.10 13.60 -7.40
C VAL A 35 -3.06 13.85 -8.56
N GLU A 36 -3.95 14.83 -8.39
CA GLU A 36 -4.97 15.11 -9.41
C GLU A 36 -4.37 15.51 -10.75
N HIS A 37 -3.17 16.08 -10.71
CA HIS A 37 -2.49 16.50 -11.93
C HIS A 37 -1.69 15.36 -12.57
N LEU A 38 -1.60 14.21 -11.91
CA LEU A 38 -0.80 13.10 -12.40
C LEU A 38 -1.64 11.95 -12.93
N ILE A 39 -2.74 11.66 -12.26
CA ILE A 39 -3.59 10.54 -12.63
C ILE A 39 -5.05 10.91 -12.47
N ASP A 40 -5.90 10.19 -13.19
CA ASP A 40 -7.33 10.29 -13.02
C ASP A 40 -7.76 9.45 -11.80
N TYR A 41 -8.86 9.84 -11.14
CA TYR A 41 -9.26 9.14 -9.92
C TYR A 41 -9.61 7.67 -10.18
N THR A 42 -10.00 7.33 -11.41
CA THR A 42 -10.31 5.93 -11.74
C THR A 42 -9.10 5.03 -11.62
N LYS A 43 -7.90 5.59 -11.65
CA LYS A 43 -6.68 4.79 -11.44
C LYS A 43 -6.61 4.23 -10.03
N ILE A 44 -7.23 4.88 -9.06
CA ILE A 44 -7.27 4.36 -7.71
C ILE A 44 -7.89 2.97 -7.70
N SER A 45 -9.02 2.81 -8.41
CA SER A 45 -9.65 1.50 -8.52
C SER A 45 -8.74 0.49 -9.21
N THR A 46 -8.07 0.92 -10.26
CA THR A 46 -7.16 0.04 -11.00
C THR A 46 -6.06 -0.51 -10.09
N TYR A 47 -5.49 0.36 -9.25
CA TYR A 47 -4.46 -0.06 -8.30
C TYR A 47 -5.01 -0.99 -7.24
N GLU A 48 -6.19 -0.69 -6.72
CA GLU A 48 -6.79 -1.51 -5.65
C GLU A 48 -7.21 -2.89 -6.15
N LEU A 49 -7.48 -3.00 -7.44
CA LEU A 49 -7.81 -4.29 -8.04
C LEU A 49 -6.59 -5.08 -8.48
N GLY A 50 -5.42 -4.48 -8.34
CA GLY A 50 -4.18 -5.15 -8.71
C GLY A 50 -3.94 -5.24 -10.19
N LYS A 51 -4.67 -4.46 -10.99
CA LYS A 51 -4.51 -4.49 -12.44
C LYS A 51 -3.27 -3.77 -12.89
N ARG A 52 -2.83 -2.79 -12.12
CA ARG A 52 -1.61 -2.05 -12.39
C ARG A 52 -0.96 -1.65 -11.09
N GLU A 53 0.35 -1.55 -11.11
CA GLU A 53 1.09 -0.97 -9.99
C GLU A 53 1.05 0.54 -10.11
N PRO A 54 0.90 1.25 -8.98
CA PRO A 54 1.04 2.70 -9.01
C PRO A 54 2.48 3.09 -9.37
N PRO A 55 2.67 4.19 -10.07
CA PRO A 55 4.02 4.73 -10.23
C PRO A 55 4.64 5.06 -8.87
N LEU A 56 5.96 5.14 -8.84
CA LEU A 56 6.68 5.37 -7.58
C LEU A 56 6.20 6.59 -6.83
N MET A 57 5.92 7.68 -7.52
CA MET A 57 5.49 8.91 -6.84
C MET A 57 4.13 8.74 -6.20
N ILE A 58 3.26 7.96 -6.83
CA ILE A 58 1.95 7.69 -6.25
C ILE A 58 2.10 6.80 -5.01
N LEU A 59 2.98 5.79 -5.08
CA LEU A 59 3.26 4.96 -3.91
C LEU A 59 3.77 5.80 -2.75
N LEU A 60 4.65 6.74 -3.05
CA LEU A 60 5.19 7.62 -2.02
C LEU A 60 4.07 8.40 -1.32
N GLU A 61 3.10 8.90 -2.09
CA GLU A 61 2.02 9.67 -1.49
C GLU A 61 1.10 8.78 -0.65
N TYR A 62 0.88 7.54 -1.06
CA TYR A 62 0.15 6.59 -0.22
C TYR A 62 0.88 6.34 1.09
N ALA A 63 2.19 6.14 1.02
CA ALA A 63 2.98 5.91 2.23
C ALA A 63 2.90 7.12 3.16
N ARG A 64 2.96 8.32 2.60
CA ARG A 64 2.84 9.55 3.39
C ARG A 64 1.46 9.67 4.02
N ALA A 65 0.42 9.34 3.26
CA ALA A 65 -0.94 9.41 3.80
C ALA A 65 -1.13 8.46 4.98
N ALA A 66 -0.51 7.28 4.90
CA ALA A 66 -0.60 6.28 5.97
C ALA A 66 0.44 6.49 7.06
N ASN A 67 1.39 7.40 6.83
CA ASN A 67 2.52 7.66 7.72
C ASN A 67 3.34 6.40 7.97
N VAL A 68 3.69 5.74 6.87
CA VAL A 68 4.56 4.56 6.90
C VAL A 68 5.67 4.76 5.88
N TYR A 69 6.72 3.96 6.00
CA TYR A 69 7.74 3.92 4.96
C TYR A 69 7.20 3.12 3.77
N VAL A 70 7.71 3.42 2.59
CA VAL A 70 7.24 2.74 1.37
C VAL A 70 7.42 1.22 1.49
N GLU A 71 8.44 0.79 2.22
CA GLU A 71 8.67 -0.64 2.42
C GLU A 71 7.44 -1.35 2.96
N ALA A 72 6.69 -0.70 3.84
CA ALA A 72 5.49 -1.32 4.40
C ALA A 72 4.47 -1.64 3.30
N LEU A 73 4.53 -0.92 2.18
CA LEU A 73 3.62 -1.15 1.06
C LEU A 73 4.13 -2.24 0.13
N ILE A 74 5.42 -2.25 -0.15
CA ILE A 74 5.94 -3.10 -1.22
C ILE A 74 6.58 -4.39 -0.73
N ASP A 75 6.87 -4.50 0.58
CA ASP A 75 7.44 -5.71 1.14
C ASP A 75 6.30 -6.60 1.62
N ASP A 76 6.10 -7.73 0.93
CA ASP A 76 5.00 -8.64 1.26
C ASP A 76 5.17 -9.29 2.63
N GLU A 77 6.37 -9.23 3.21
CA GLU A 77 6.60 -9.76 4.55
C GLU A 77 6.15 -8.81 5.66
N LEU A 78 5.79 -7.60 5.30
CA LEU A 78 5.35 -6.60 6.26
C LEU A 78 3.85 -6.36 6.11
N ASP A 79 3.19 -6.16 7.24
CA ASP A 79 1.81 -5.70 7.27
C ASP A 79 1.80 -4.23 7.61
N LEU A 80 0.73 -3.54 7.24
CA LEU A 80 0.52 -2.18 7.70
C LEU A 80 0.23 -2.20 9.19
N PRO A 81 0.63 -1.14 9.93
CA PRO A 81 0.25 -1.07 11.34
C PRO A 81 -1.27 -0.98 11.49
N GLU A 82 -1.78 -1.36 12.66
CA GLU A 82 -3.21 -1.41 12.87
C GLU A 82 -3.88 -0.05 12.77
N GLY A 83 -3.28 0.97 13.31
CA GLY A 83 -3.85 2.32 13.26
C GLY A 83 -3.29 3.09 12.09
N LEU A 84 -4.14 3.62 11.24
CA LEU A 84 -3.71 4.44 10.11
C LEU A 84 -4.48 5.75 10.13
N PRO A 85 -3.82 6.87 9.91
CA PRO A 85 -2.38 6.94 9.72
C PRO A 85 -1.66 6.59 11.01
N SER A 86 -0.47 6.02 10.86
CA SER A 86 0.32 5.64 12.04
C SER A 86 0.70 6.89 12.82
N PRO A 87 0.64 6.85 14.17
CA PRO A 87 0.99 8.04 14.97
C PRO A 87 2.45 8.44 14.82
N THR A 88 3.33 7.46 14.58
CA THR A 88 4.72 7.74 14.23
C THR A 88 5.01 6.98 12.95
N LYS A 89 5.98 7.45 12.18
CA LYS A 89 6.26 6.81 10.91
C LYS A 89 6.69 5.37 11.15
N SER A 90 5.97 4.46 10.54
CA SER A 90 6.13 3.04 10.81
C SER A 90 6.83 2.31 9.67
N GLU A 91 7.67 1.36 10.03
CA GLU A 91 8.29 0.46 9.05
C GLU A 91 7.36 -0.68 8.67
N GLY A 92 6.19 -0.72 9.26
CA GLY A 92 5.30 -1.84 9.09
C GLY A 92 5.51 -2.87 10.17
N VAL A 93 4.70 -3.90 10.16
CA VAL A 93 4.74 -4.96 11.16
C VAL A 93 5.11 -6.25 10.45
N ARG A 94 6.14 -6.94 10.96
CA ARG A 94 6.55 -8.19 10.32
C ARG A 94 5.41 -9.19 10.38
N ARG A 95 5.09 -9.68 9.21
CA ARG A 95 3.98 -10.60 9.07
C ARG A 95 4.30 -11.91 9.75
N ARG A 96 3.34 -12.43 10.50
CA ARG A 96 3.47 -13.73 11.09
C ARG A 96 3.01 -14.75 10.06
N SER A 97 3.91 -15.62 9.68
CA SER A 97 3.61 -16.59 8.68
C SER A 97 3.00 -17.81 9.30
N ALA A 98 1.85 -18.19 8.82
CA ALA A 98 1.25 -19.42 9.30
C ALA A 98 2.17 -20.58 8.93
N GLY A 99 2.41 -21.46 9.86
CA GLY A 99 3.21 -22.63 9.60
C GLY A 99 4.70 -22.38 9.60
N ARG A 100 5.15 -21.18 9.72
CA ARG A 100 6.51 -20.94 9.80
C ARG A 100 6.94 -20.75 11.16
N GLY A 101 6.39 -20.82 11.90
CA GLY A 101 6.68 -20.67 13.21
C GLY A 101 8.05 -20.57 13.71
N LYS A 102 8.40 -20.47 13.25
CA LYS A 102 9.09 -20.53 13.45
C LYS A 102 9.96 -20.67 13.85
N SER A 103 10.03 -20.68 13.84
CA SER A 103 10.61 -20.86 14.17
C SER A 103 11.51 -20.79 14.69
N LYS A 104 11.57 -20.60 14.97
CA LYS A 104 12.18 -20.52 15.46
C LYS A 104 12.98 -20.57 15.93
N ARG A 105 13.26 -20.57 16.19
CA ARG A 105 13.83 -20.62 16.60
C ARG A 105 14.38 -20.75 16.95
#